data_d62a82878d6a42ffc7b6b1b54125a2b3
#
_entry.id   d62a82878d6a42ffc7b6b1b54125a2b3
#
_cell.length_a   1.000
_cell.length_b   1.000
_cell.length_c   1.000
_cell.angle_alpha   90.00
_cell.angle_beta   90.00
_cell.angle_gamma   90.00
#
_symmetry.space_group_name_H-M   'P 1'
#
loop_
_entity.id
_entity.type
_entity.pdbx_description
1 polymer ?
#
loop_
_entity_poly.entity_id
_entity_poly.type
_entity_poly.pdbx_seq_one_letter_code
_entity_poly.pdbx_strand_id
1 'polypeptide(L)'
;MIEKGEPLPLKKHKSILDPYVDIINSKLEISGITASAIYHFLIDNTGYSGKYGLVKNYVKKHNSQRPKKATIRVPKVPGKLGQVDWKEDLTLMNKKGESLTFNIFLFTLPFSEKKYCRLTLDKKQDTVIDSLIYAFQYIGGIPKEIWFDNMITIVDAAKMGRHDRINDKIKQFAKDMAFNPIPCRPRRPQTKGSV
;
A
#
# COMPACT_ATOMS: atom_id res chain seq x y z
N MET A 1 -48.41 -1.90 -39.54
CA MET A 1 -47.60 -0.90 -38.79
C MET A 1 -47.95 -1.05 -37.31
N ILE A 2 -47.04 -1.53 -36.48
CA ILE A 2 -47.22 -1.64 -35.03
C ILE A 2 -46.60 -0.38 -34.43
N GLU A 3 -47.44 0.50 -33.92
CA GLU A 3 -47.02 1.67 -33.16
C GLU A 3 -46.21 1.24 -31.95
N LYS A 4 -44.93 1.66 -31.88
CA LYS A 4 -44.10 1.49 -30.69
C LYS A 4 -44.63 2.43 -29.60
N GLY A 5 -45.39 1.88 -28.65
CA GLY A 5 -45.86 2.59 -27.48
C GLY A 5 -44.63 3.15 -26.70
N GLU A 6 -44.71 4.42 -26.33
CA GLU A 6 -43.74 5.06 -25.45
C GLU A 6 -43.61 4.29 -24.13
N PRO A 7 -42.37 4.08 -23.61
CA PRO A 7 -42.20 3.40 -22.35
C PRO A 7 -42.88 4.20 -21.21
N LEU A 8 -43.76 3.56 -20.46
CA LEU A 8 -44.41 4.15 -19.30
C LEU A 8 -43.36 4.73 -18.32
N PRO A 9 -43.56 5.96 -17.79
CA PRO A 9 -42.65 6.57 -16.87
C PRO A 9 -42.55 5.73 -15.59
N LEU A 10 -41.35 5.21 -15.29
CA LEU A 10 -41.07 4.48 -14.07
C LEU A 10 -41.37 5.38 -12.85
N LYS A 11 -42.34 5.00 -12.01
CA LYS A 11 -42.62 5.68 -10.74
C LYS A 11 -41.34 5.67 -9.89
N LYS A 12 -40.73 6.83 -9.69
CA LYS A 12 -39.60 6.99 -8.74
C LYS A 12 -40.16 6.81 -7.33
N HIS A 13 -39.93 5.67 -6.72
CA HIS A 13 -40.17 5.49 -5.30
C HIS A 13 -39.27 6.40 -4.48
N LYS A 14 -39.87 7.22 -3.60
CA LYS A 14 -39.08 8.05 -2.66
C LYS A 14 -38.33 7.13 -1.71
N SER A 15 -37.04 7.33 -1.61
CA SER A 15 -36.18 6.58 -0.67
C SER A 15 -36.19 7.27 0.70
N ILE A 16 -36.13 6.50 1.77
CA ILE A 16 -35.93 7.02 3.13
C ILE A 16 -34.61 7.80 3.27
N LEU A 17 -33.66 7.62 2.31
CA LEU A 17 -32.42 8.37 2.24
C LEU A 17 -32.54 9.75 1.59
N ASP A 18 -33.60 10.01 0.81
CA ASP A 18 -33.72 11.23 0.00
C ASP A 18 -33.55 12.52 0.82
N PRO A 19 -34.08 12.65 2.04
CA PRO A 19 -33.89 13.85 2.87
C PRO A 19 -32.44 14.05 3.35
N TYR A 20 -31.62 13.01 3.32
CA TYR A 20 -30.28 13.01 3.88
C TYR A 20 -29.16 13.01 2.82
N VAL A 21 -29.55 13.02 1.53
CA VAL A 21 -28.60 12.92 0.40
C VAL A 21 -27.57 14.03 0.43
N ASP A 22 -27.94 15.26 0.68
CA ASP A 22 -27.02 16.40 0.71
C ASP A 22 -26.02 16.29 1.87
N ILE A 23 -26.48 15.82 3.03
CA ILE A 23 -25.63 15.56 4.19
C ILE A 23 -24.63 14.44 3.87
N ILE A 24 -25.10 13.35 3.25
CA ILE A 24 -24.23 12.24 2.87
C ILE A 24 -23.17 12.72 1.86
N ASN A 25 -23.56 13.50 0.86
CA ASN A 25 -22.65 14.00 -0.16
C ASN A 25 -21.58 14.94 0.44
N SER A 26 -21.96 15.85 1.33
CA SER A 26 -20.99 16.71 2.01
C SER A 26 -19.99 15.92 2.86
N LYS A 27 -20.43 14.84 3.52
CA LYS A 27 -19.53 13.96 4.26
C LYS A 27 -18.60 13.16 3.35
N LEU A 28 -19.06 12.77 2.15
CA LEU A 28 -18.25 12.04 1.18
C LEU A 28 -17.09 12.87 0.58
N GLU A 29 -17.10 14.17 0.75
CA GLU A 29 -15.95 15.03 0.38
C GLU A 29 -14.76 14.85 1.34
N ILE A 30 -15.00 14.38 2.56
CA ILE A 30 -13.96 14.12 3.54
C ILE A 30 -13.15 12.89 3.11
N SER A 31 -11.86 13.08 2.90
CA SER A 31 -10.95 12.00 2.48
C SER A 31 -10.91 10.87 3.52
N GLY A 32 -11.17 9.63 3.08
CA GLY A 32 -11.09 8.45 3.93
C GLY A 32 -12.33 8.15 4.79
N ILE A 33 -13.42 8.92 4.64
CA ILE A 33 -14.67 8.63 5.36
C ILE A 33 -15.27 7.30 4.93
N THR A 34 -15.77 6.53 5.88
CA THR A 34 -16.41 5.23 5.63
C THR A 34 -17.91 5.34 5.65
N ALA A 35 -18.60 4.42 4.95
CA ALA A 35 -20.07 4.35 5.00
C ALA A 35 -20.61 4.11 6.42
N SER A 36 -19.85 3.43 7.27
CA SER A 36 -20.20 3.23 8.68
C SER A 36 -20.16 4.54 9.47
N ALA A 37 -19.13 5.35 9.27
CA ALA A 37 -19.02 6.65 9.94
C ALA A 37 -20.17 7.59 9.54
N ILE A 38 -20.54 7.60 8.24
CA ILE A 38 -21.69 8.37 7.75
C ILE A 38 -22.99 7.86 8.37
N TYR A 39 -23.18 6.55 8.44
CA TYR A 39 -24.38 5.95 9.03
C TYR A 39 -24.55 6.33 10.50
N HIS A 40 -23.51 6.19 11.33
CA HIS A 40 -23.55 6.62 12.75
C HIS A 40 -23.81 8.12 12.87
N PHE A 41 -23.16 8.94 12.06
CA PHE A 41 -23.43 10.37 12.05
C PHE A 41 -24.90 10.70 11.77
N LEU A 42 -25.54 10.01 10.81
CA LEU A 42 -26.96 10.23 10.49
C LEU A 42 -27.88 9.85 11.66
N ILE A 43 -27.61 8.71 12.32
CA ILE A 43 -28.39 8.31 13.51
C ILE A 43 -28.25 9.34 14.62
N ASP A 44 -27.01 9.73 14.96
CA ASP A 44 -26.73 10.54 16.12
C ASP A 44 -27.16 12.00 15.94
N ASN A 45 -27.20 12.53 14.70
CA ASN A 45 -27.38 13.94 14.47
C ASN A 45 -28.63 14.32 13.65
N THR A 46 -29.31 13.36 13.00
CA THR A 46 -30.39 13.70 12.07
C THR A 46 -31.68 12.92 12.29
N GLY A 47 -31.68 12.00 13.26
CA GLY A 47 -32.85 11.13 13.52
C GLY A 47 -33.13 10.10 12.41
N TYR A 48 -32.12 9.75 11.61
CA TYR A 48 -32.21 8.72 10.58
C TYR A 48 -32.56 7.35 11.17
N SER A 49 -33.65 6.74 10.74
CA SER A 49 -34.15 5.44 11.22
C SER A 49 -33.97 4.29 10.20
N GLY A 50 -33.30 4.57 9.07
CA GLY A 50 -33.08 3.59 8.01
C GLY A 50 -31.96 2.59 8.32
N LYS A 51 -31.90 1.50 7.54
CA LYS A 51 -30.88 0.46 7.71
C LYS A 51 -29.53 0.91 7.13
N TYR A 52 -28.41 0.45 7.75
CA TYR A 52 -27.04 0.66 7.28
C TYR A 52 -26.84 0.28 5.80
N GLY A 53 -27.49 -0.80 5.33
CA GLY A 53 -27.41 -1.27 3.95
C GLY A 53 -27.77 -0.21 2.90
N LEU A 54 -28.73 0.68 3.20
CA LEU A 54 -29.13 1.76 2.30
C LEU A 54 -28.01 2.79 2.14
N VAL A 55 -27.42 3.23 3.26
CA VAL A 55 -26.28 4.17 3.26
C VAL A 55 -25.08 3.54 2.56
N LYS A 56 -24.74 2.28 2.87
CA LYS A 56 -23.64 1.54 2.23
C LYS A 56 -23.82 1.46 0.70
N ASN A 57 -25.01 1.13 0.23
CA ASN A 57 -25.30 1.01 -1.20
C ASN A 57 -25.22 2.38 -1.90
N TYR A 58 -25.71 3.43 -1.26
CA TYR A 58 -25.61 4.80 -1.79
C TYR A 58 -24.15 5.22 -1.92
N VAL A 59 -23.35 5.08 -0.87
CA VAL A 59 -21.92 5.38 -0.86
C VAL A 59 -21.15 4.58 -1.91
N LYS A 60 -21.49 3.28 -2.05
CA LYS A 60 -20.88 2.42 -3.09
C LYS A 60 -21.20 2.93 -4.49
N LYS A 61 -22.46 3.29 -4.76
CA LYS A 61 -22.90 3.84 -6.06
C LYS A 61 -22.20 5.17 -6.35
N HIS A 62 -22.16 6.08 -5.39
CA HIS A 62 -21.49 7.36 -5.52
C HIS A 62 -19.98 7.20 -5.80
N ASN A 63 -19.28 6.31 -5.08
CA ASN A 63 -17.87 6.05 -5.28
C ASN A 63 -17.56 5.34 -6.62
N SER A 64 -18.51 4.56 -7.17
CA SER A 64 -18.35 3.95 -8.49
C SER A 64 -18.45 4.97 -9.64
N GLN A 65 -19.10 6.10 -9.41
CA GLN A 65 -19.22 7.20 -10.37
C GLN A 65 -18.03 8.17 -10.33
N ARG A 66 -17.20 8.13 -9.27
CA ARG A 66 -15.95 8.92 -9.22
C ARG A 66 -14.96 8.38 -10.25
N PRO A 67 -14.28 9.24 -11.00
CA PRO A 67 -13.23 8.79 -11.92
C PRO A 67 -12.18 8.01 -11.11
N LYS A 68 -11.98 6.74 -11.48
CA LYS A 68 -10.91 5.93 -10.87
C LYS A 68 -9.59 6.64 -11.19
N LYS A 69 -8.81 6.97 -10.15
CA LYS A 69 -7.46 7.49 -10.36
C LYS A 69 -6.72 6.48 -11.23
N ALA A 70 -6.37 6.89 -12.44
CA ALA A 70 -5.56 6.07 -13.32
C ALA A 70 -4.22 5.78 -12.61
N THR A 71 -3.96 4.52 -12.34
CA THR A 71 -2.65 4.09 -11.86
C THR A 71 -1.75 4.01 -13.09
N ILE A 72 -0.86 4.99 -13.24
CA ILE A 72 0.16 4.96 -14.30
C ILE A 72 1.11 3.81 -13.94
N ARG A 73 1.08 2.74 -14.73
CA ARG A 73 2.11 1.69 -14.64
C ARG A 73 3.43 2.28 -15.13
N VAL A 74 4.36 2.48 -14.20
CA VAL A 74 5.74 2.84 -14.57
C VAL A 74 6.32 1.66 -15.34
N PRO A 75 6.86 1.87 -16.57
CA PRO A 75 7.47 0.80 -17.34
C PRO A 75 8.60 0.16 -16.53
N LYS A 76 8.57 -1.16 -16.41
CA LYS A 76 9.66 -1.91 -15.77
C LYS A 76 10.81 -2.00 -16.78
N VAL A 77 11.98 -1.50 -16.41
CA VAL A 77 13.19 -1.53 -17.23
C VAL A 77 14.18 -2.52 -16.63
N PRO A 78 14.81 -3.42 -17.42
CA PRO A 78 15.78 -4.37 -16.90
C PRO A 78 16.97 -3.64 -16.25
N GLY A 79 17.46 -4.16 -15.10
CA GLY A 79 18.62 -3.61 -14.38
C GLY A 79 18.39 -2.23 -13.74
N LYS A 80 17.20 -1.64 -13.86
CA LYS A 80 16.93 -0.31 -13.30
C LYS A 80 16.59 -0.37 -11.81
N LEU A 81 15.70 -1.28 -11.40
CA LEU A 81 15.09 -1.25 -10.08
C LEU A 81 15.21 -2.59 -9.34
N GLY A 82 15.63 -2.52 -8.08
CA GLY A 82 15.48 -3.55 -7.07
C GLY A 82 14.58 -3.07 -5.93
N GLN A 83 13.90 -3.97 -5.25
CA GLN A 83 13.07 -3.67 -4.08
C GLN A 83 13.47 -4.57 -2.92
N VAL A 84 13.62 -3.97 -1.74
CA VAL A 84 13.90 -4.65 -0.48
C VAL A 84 12.66 -4.58 0.39
N ASP A 85 12.28 -5.71 0.96
CA ASP A 85 11.21 -5.85 1.93
C ASP A 85 11.63 -6.79 3.06
N TRP A 86 10.98 -6.69 4.23
CA TRP A 86 11.16 -7.57 5.35
C TRP A 86 9.84 -8.17 5.78
N LYS A 87 9.86 -9.47 6.05
CA LYS A 87 8.82 -10.09 6.86
C LYS A 87 9.41 -10.28 8.25
N GLU A 88 8.86 -9.56 9.22
CA GLU A 88 9.44 -9.43 10.54
C GLU A 88 8.77 -10.36 11.56
N ASP A 89 9.54 -10.71 12.61
CA ASP A 89 9.07 -11.35 13.83
C ASP A 89 8.25 -12.63 13.60
N LEU A 90 8.69 -13.46 12.63
CA LEU A 90 8.12 -14.78 12.39
C LEU A 90 8.60 -15.72 13.49
N THR A 91 7.66 -16.48 14.06
CA THR A 91 7.97 -17.47 15.10
C THR A 91 7.64 -18.86 14.62
N LEU A 92 8.61 -19.76 14.69
CA LEU A 92 8.43 -21.20 14.51
C LEU A 92 8.64 -21.92 15.83
N MET A 93 7.80 -22.89 16.11
CA MET A 93 7.94 -23.78 17.25
C MET A 93 8.39 -25.16 16.78
N ASN A 94 9.47 -25.69 17.36
CA ASN A 94 9.95 -27.01 17.06
C ASN A 94 9.12 -28.06 17.81
N LYS A 95 9.35 -29.36 17.51
CA LYS A 95 8.65 -30.49 18.14
C LYS A 95 8.93 -30.62 19.66
N LYS A 96 9.96 -29.94 20.18
CA LYS A 96 10.31 -29.91 21.61
C LYS A 96 9.68 -28.74 22.35
N GLY A 97 8.88 -27.90 21.70
CA GLY A 97 8.25 -26.73 22.28
C GLY A 97 9.17 -25.49 22.35
N GLU A 98 10.37 -25.53 21.75
CA GLU A 98 11.26 -24.37 21.68
C GLU A 98 10.80 -23.46 20.55
N SER A 99 10.71 -22.15 20.82
CA SER A 99 10.34 -21.13 19.82
C SER A 99 11.58 -20.46 19.27
N LEU A 100 11.63 -20.32 17.94
CA LEU A 100 12.64 -19.53 17.21
C LEU A 100 11.95 -18.37 16.53
N THR A 101 12.36 -17.14 16.88
CA THR A 101 11.92 -15.93 16.20
C THR A 101 12.96 -15.49 15.20
N PHE A 102 12.55 -15.19 13.97
CA PHE A 102 13.43 -14.81 12.87
C PHE A 102 12.73 -13.84 11.92
N ASN A 103 13.50 -13.26 11.02
CA ASN A 103 13.01 -12.37 9.97
C ASN A 103 13.37 -12.93 8.60
N ILE A 104 12.62 -12.57 7.58
CA ILE A 104 12.95 -12.90 6.20
C ILE A 104 13.27 -11.60 5.46
N PHE A 105 14.52 -11.48 5.01
CA PHE A 105 14.93 -10.47 4.05
C PHE A 105 14.50 -10.91 2.65
N LEU A 106 13.81 -10.03 1.93
CA LEU A 106 13.35 -10.27 0.57
C LEU A 106 13.92 -9.19 -0.36
N PHE A 107 14.64 -9.61 -1.40
CA PHE A 107 15.06 -8.76 -2.51
C PHE A 107 14.35 -9.19 -3.78
N THR A 108 13.70 -8.25 -4.48
CA THR A 108 12.93 -8.52 -5.71
C THR A 108 13.39 -7.62 -6.84
N LEU A 109 13.58 -8.19 -8.04
CA LEU A 109 13.74 -7.44 -9.28
C LEU A 109 12.37 -7.31 -9.98
N PRO A 110 11.74 -6.14 -10.02
CA PRO A 110 10.38 -5.98 -10.56
C PRO A 110 10.25 -6.32 -12.04
N PHE A 111 11.31 -6.20 -12.83
CA PHE A 111 11.29 -6.52 -14.26
C PHE A 111 11.20 -8.03 -14.50
N SER A 112 12.09 -8.81 -13.92
CA SER A 112 12.19 -10.27 -14.12
C SER A 112 11.37 -11.07 -13.13
N GLU A 113 10.83 -10.41 -12.08
CA GLU A 113 10.17 -11.03 -10.93
C GLU A 113 11.07 -12.02 -10.16
N LYS A 114 12.39 -11.99 -10.44
CA LYS A 114 13.37 -12.79 -9.72
C LYS A 114 13.46 -12.31 -8.28
N LYS A 115 13.40 -13.27 -7.35
CA LYS A 115 13.41 -13.00 -5.90
C LYS A 115 14.56 -13.73 -5.23
N TYR A 116 15.18 -13.05 -4.25
CA TYR A 116 16.14 -13.62 -3.32
C TYR A 116 15.59 -13.49 -1.91
N CYS A 117 15.61 -14.56 -1.14
CA CYS A 117 15.17 -14.60 0.25
C CYS A 117 16.30 -15.08 1.14
N ARG A 118 16.43 -14.46 2.32
CA ARG A 118 17.37 -14.88 3.36
C ARG A 118 16.73 -14.81 4.73
N LEU A 119 16.87 -15.86 5.53
CA LEU A 119 16.52 -15.84 6.94
C LEU A 119 17.59 -15.07 7.72
N THR A 120 17.15 -14.20 8.62
CA THR A 120 18.02 -13.42 9.51
C THR A 120 17.47 -13.43 10.93
N LEU A 121 18.36 -13.40 11.92
CA LEU A 121 17.97 -13.38 13.33
C LEU A 121 17.81 -11.95 13.87
N ASP A 122 18.35 -10.98 13.16
CA ASP A 122 18.20 -9.56 13.48
C ASP A 122 17.95 -8.71 12.22
N LYS A 123 17.75 -7.41 12.41
CA LYS A 123 17.48 -6.42 11.37
C LYS A 123 18.51 -5.29 11.39
N LYS A 124 19.73 -5.56 11.87
CA LYS A 124 20.80 -4.57 11.97
C LYS A 124 21.27 -4.13 10.59
N GLN A 125 21.93 -2.97 10.52
CA GLN A 125 22.44 -2.42 9.27
C GLN A 125 23.44 -3.36 8.59
N ASP A 126 24.30 -4.02 9.38
CA ASP A 126 25.26 -5.00 8.86
C ASP A 126 24.55 -6.19 8.22
N THR A 127 23.50 -6.69 8.87
CA THR A 127 22.69 -7.79 8.34
C THR A 127 21.99 -7.42 7.03
N VAL A 128 21.57 -6.14 6.87
CA VAL A 128 21.03 -5.62 5.60
C VAL A 128 22.09 -5.60 4.52
N ILE A 129 23.27 -5.06 4.82
CA ILE A 129 24.40 -4.96 3.88
C ILE A 129 24.82 -6.36 3.40
N ASP A 130 25.02 -7.30 4.33
CA ASP A 130 25.34 -8.68 4.00
C ASP A 130 24.28 -9.32 3.13
N SER A 131 23.01 -9.12 3.49
CA SER A 131 21.89 -9.69 2.73
C SER A 131 21.81 -9.12 1.31
N LEU A 132 22.14 -7.85 1.11
CA LEU A 132 22.24 -7.23 -0.20
C LEU A 132 23.43 -7.80 -1.01
N ILE A 133 24.59 -7.99 -0.40
CA ILE A 133 25.75 -8.59 -1.06
C ILE A 133 25.39 -9.99 -1.59
N TYR A 134 24.81 -10.85 -0.76
CA TYR A 134 24.35 -12.18 -1.18
C TYR A 134 23.27 -12.12 -2.26
N ALA A 135 22.36 -11.14 -2.17
CA ALA A 135 21.34 -10.94 -3.20
C ALA A 135 21.97 -10.56 -4.55
N PHE A 136 22.94 -9.65 -4.56
CA PHE A 136 23.66 -9.23 -5.77
C PHE A 136 24.45 -10.39 -6.40
N GLN A 137 25.11 -11.22 -5.59
CA GLN A 137 25.79 -12.41 -6.05
C GLN A 137 24.80 -13.41 -6.68
N TYR A 138 23.68 -13.68 -6.01
CA TYR A 138 22.65 -14.60 -6.51
C TYR A 138 22.01 -14.13 -7.82
N ILE A 139 21.79 -12.82 -7.95
CA ILE A 139 21.17 -12.22 -9.14
C ILE A 139 22.18 -12.11 -10.29
N GLY A 140 23.47 -11.94 -9.98
CA GLY A 140 24.53 -11.74 -10.95
C GLY A 140 24.69 -10.28 -11.38
N GLY A 141 24.28 -9.31 -10.52
CA GLY A 141 24.43 -7.89 -10.79
C GLY A 141 23.74 -6.99 -9.78
N ILE A 142 23.93 -5.68 -9.94
CA ILE A 142 23.41 -4.65 -9.05
C ILE A 142 22.49 -3.73 -9.85
N PRO A 143 21.21 -3.54 -9.46
CA PRO A 143 20.31 -2.59 -10.13
C PRO A 143 20.72 -1.15 -9.82
N LYS A 144 20.39 -0.22 -10.73
CA LYS A 144 20.76 1.20 -10.57
C LYS A 144 20.09 1.88 -9.38
N GLU A 145 18.89 1.45 -9.02
CA GLU A 145 18.09 1.99 -7.92
C GLU A 145 17.62 0.84 -7.04
N ILE A 146 17.67 1.01 -5.73
CA ILE A 146 17.13 0.05 -4.77
C ILE A 146 16.14 0.78 -3.85
N TRP A 147 14.91 0.34 -3.88
CA TRP A 147 13.84 0.88 -3.06
C TRP A 147 13.70 0.09 -1.77
N PHE A 148 13.78 0.80 -0.64
CA PHE A 148 13.65 0.24 0.70
C PHE A 148 12.31 0.62 1.30
N ASP A 149 11.51 -0.38 1.70
CA ASP A 149 10.25 -0.09 2.39
C ASP A 149 10.55 0.35 3.81
N ASN A 150 10.20 1.58 4.14
CA ASN A 150 10.16 2.26 5.45
C ASN A 150 10.97 1.57 6.58
N MET A 151 12.17 1.09 6.28
CA MET A 151 13.02 0.36 7.21
C MET A 151 13.69 1.36 8.15
N ILE A 152 13.32 1.33 9.42
CA ILE A 152 13.94 2.14 10.48
C ILE A 152 15.48 1.94 10.51
N THR A 153 15.93 0.76 10.14
CA THR A 153 17.37 0.40 10.07
C THR A 153 18.12 1.18 8.99
N ILE A 154 17.42 1.64 7.95
CA ILE A 154 18.05 2.36 6.81
C ILE A 154 17.87 3.86 6.93
N VAL A 155 16.84 4.29 7.66
CA VAL A 155 16.50 5.69 7.84
C VAL A 155 17.04 6.19 9.18
N ASP A 156 17.78 7.28 9.17
CA ASP A 156 18.22 7.96 10.37
C ASP A 156 17.03 8.70 11.00
N ALA A 157 16.63 8.31 12.21
CA ALA A 157 15.52 8.94 12.93
C ALA A 157 15.74 10.44 13.17
N ALA A 158 16.99 10.86 13.34
CA ALA A 158 17.35 12.28 13.52
C ALA A 158 17.14 13.13 12.25
N LYS A 159 17.03 12.47 11.10
CA LYS A 159 16.80 13.13 9.79
C LYS A 159 15.35 13.01 9.31
N MET A 160 14.42 12.60 10.18
CA MET A 160 12.98 12.54 9.85
C MET A 160 12.47 13.92 9.42
N GLY A 161 11.90 13.98 8.21
CA GLY A 161 11.42 15.23 7.60
C GLY A 161 12.36 15.86 6.57
N ARG A 162 13.64 15.46 6.49
CA ARG A 162 14.60 15.92 5.47
C ARG A 162 14.56 15.03 4.21
N HIS A 163 14.97 15.58 3.07
CA HIS A 163 15.10 14.81 1.81
C HIS A 163 16.14 13.70 1.91
N ASP A 164 17.14 13.87 2.77
CA ASP A 164 18.23 12.93 2.99
C ASP A 164 18.06 12.17 4.30
N ARG A 165 17.27 11.11 4.27
CA ARG A 165 16.92 10.29 5.45
C ARG A 165 17.79 9.06 5.61
N ILE A 166 18.60 8.72 4.62
CA ILE A 166 19.34 7.45 4.62
C ILE A 166 20.53 7.55 5.56
N ASN A 167 20.78 6.48 6.30
CA ASN A 167 21.93 6.34 7.18
C ASN A 167 23.25 6.40 6.39
N ASP A 168 24.27 7.03 6.97
CA ASP A 168 25.54 7.28 6.28
C ASP A 168 26.28 5.99 5.91
N LYS A 169 26.15 4.91 6.71
CA LYS A 169 26.73 3.60 6.40
C LYS A 169 26.12 2.98 5.14
N ILE A 170 24.80 3.05 5.02
CA ILE A 170 24.08 2.57 3.82
C ILE A 170 24.41 3.44 2.61
N LYS A 171 24.57 4.77 2.78
CA LYS A 171 25.00 5.65 1.69
C LYS A 171 26.38 5.31 1.19
N GLN A 172 27.33 5.08 2.10
CA GLN A 172 28.69 4.71 1.71
C GLN A 172 28.67 3.38 0.96
N PHE A 173 27.98 2.37 1.49
CA PHE A 173 27.83 1.09 0.80
C PHE A 173 27.19 1.24 -0.59
N ALA A 174 26.14 2.06 -0.70
CA ALA A 174 25.47 2.33 -1.97
C ALA A 174 26.41 3.00 -2.99
N LYS A 175 27.27 3.93 -2.52
CA LYS A 175 28.30 4.57 -3.34
C LYS A 175 29.35 3.57 -3.82
N ASP A 176 29.84 2.70 -2.92
CA ASP A 176 30.84 1.69 -3.23
C ASP A 176 30.33 0.65 -4.23
N MET A 177 29.04 0.32 -4.14
CA MET A 177 28.34 -0.63 -5.03
C MET A 177 27.68 0.02 -6.24
N ALA A 178 27.81 1.34 -6.42
CA ALA A 178 27.30 2.12 -7.55
C ALA A 178 25.77 2.00 -7.76
N PHE A 179 24.97 1.99 -6.69
CA PHE A 179 23.52 2.07 -6.78
C PHE A 179 22.94 3.27 -6.01
N ASN A 180 21.72 3.69 -6.36
CA ASN A 180 21.01 4.76 -5.67
C ASN A 180 19.98 4.17 -4.69
N PRO A 181 20.16 4.35 -3.36
CA PRO A 181 19.19 3.88 -2.37
C PRO A 181 18.02 4.87 -2.25
N ILE A 182 16.78 4.38 -2.37
CA ILE A 182 15.56 5.19 -2.32
C ILE A 182 14.66 4.68 -1.19
N PRO A 183 14.47 5.46 -0.12
CA PRO A 183 13.51 5.12 0.92
C PRO A 183 12.09 5.36 0.42
N CYS A 184 11.22 4.35 0.51
CA CYS A 184 9.81 4.50 0.18
C CYS A 184 9.12 5.47 1.15
N ARG A 185 8.17 6.24 0.65
CA ARG A 185 7.37 7.14 1.48
C ARG A 185 6.37 6.32 2.30
N PRO A 186 6.23 6.57 3.62
CA PRO A 186 5.21 5.92 4.43
C PRO A 186 3.80 6.13 3.85
N ARG A 187 2.94 5.11 3.97
CA ARG A 187 1.52 5.15 3.59
C ARG A 187 1.20 5.38 2.09
N ARG A 188 2.12 5.07 1.17
CA ARG A 188 1.83 5.05 -0.28
C ARG A 188 2.10 3.65 -0.86
N PRO A 189 1.21 2.68 -0.67
CA PRO A 189 1.38 1.31 -1.19
C PRO A 189 1.43 1.25 -2.73
N GLN A 190 1.00 2.31 -3.40
CA GLN A 190 1.00 2.41 -4.87
C GLN A 190 2.41 2.52 -5.50
N THR A 191 3.44 2.83 -4.71
CA THR A 191 4.85 2.80 -5.16
C THR A 191 5.40 1.37 -5.25
N LYS A 192 4.73 0.39 -4.64
CA LYS A 192 5.08 -1.03 -4.69
C LYS A 192 4.22 -1.74 -5.75
N GLY A 193 4.58 -1.65 -7.00
CA GLY A 193 3.82 -2.29 -8.09
C GLY A 193 4.12 -3.77 -8.30
N SER A 194 4.87 -4.46 -7.44
CA SER A 194 5.36 -5.82 -7.72
C SER A 194 5.84 -6.63 -6.50
N VAL A 195 5.06 -6.64 -5.43
CA VAL A 195 5.29 -7.62 -4.35
C VAL A 195 4.14 -8.60 -4.27
#